data_3be2e13b7527a8108466cd3a23b79e59
#
_entry.id   3be2e13b7527a8108466cd3a23b79e59
#
_cell.length_a   1.000
_cell.length_b   1.000
_cell.length_c   1.000
_cell.angle_alpha   90.00
_cell.angle_beta   90.00
_cell.angle_gamma   90.00
#
_symmetry.space_group_name_H-M   'P 1'
#
loop_
_entity.id
_entity.type
_entity.pdbx_description
1 polymer ?
#
loop_
_entity_poly.entity_id
_entity_poly.type
_entity_poly.pdbx_seq_one_letter_code
_entity_poly.pdbx_strand_id
1 'polypeptide(L)'
;MNNYRLTVAGLGPGDAGLMTRETWTRIEQAEQIVLRTHIHPSAEALDTAHIDYESYDGLYEKTADFETLYAAIVTDLCTRVRTGNLLYLVPGSPHVAERTVQLLRTAAEEEAISLEILPGMSFLDPLFAAVGIDPVNGLSILDALNEEQVSAPLRQDCIFTQVYSRAIASDLKLLLMEHLSDMQEVYYLHHLSLPDQQVRRIPLFELDRQDNMDHLTTIFVPYSPFF
;
A
#
# COMPACT_ATOMS: atom_id res chain seq x y z
N MET A 1 31.13 -15.28 -5.06
CA MET A 1 29.79 -14.86 -4.60
C MET A 1 29.63 -13.40 -4.99
N ASN A 2 28.57 -13.05 -5.71
CA ASN A 2 28.33 -11.67 -6.12
C ASN A 2 27.98 -10.85 -4.88
N ASN A 3 28.71 -9.76 -4.63
CA ASN A 3 28.54 -8.94 -3.42
C ASN A 3 27.48 -7.82 -3.61
N TYR A 4 26.70 -7.88 -4.69
CA TYR A 4 25.67 -6.88 -4.96
C TYR A 4 24.46 -7.07 -4.04
N ARG A 5 23.77 -5.96 -3.76
CA ARG A 5 22.65 -5.91 -2.84
C ARG A 5 21.40 -5.36 -3.55
N LEU A 6 20.28 -5.99 -3.29
CA LEU A 6 18.95 -5.47 -3.58
C LEU A 6 18.43 -4.77 -2.33
N THR A 7 18.25 -3.46 -2.41
CA THR A 7 17.64 -2.67 -1.33
C THR A 7 16.21 -2.33 -1.73
N VAL A 8 15.27 -2.59 -0.85
CA VAL A 8 13.86 -2.20 -1.02
C VAL A 8 13.55 -1.05 -0.06
N ALA A 9 12.94 0.02 -0.57
CA ALA A 9 12.53 1.15 0.24
C ALA A 9 11.14 1.67 -0.15
N GLY A 10 10.44 2.27 0.80
CA GLY A 10 9.11 2.82 0.60
C GLY A 10 9.14 4.30 0.26
N LEU A 11 8.31 4.69 -0.71
CA LEU A 11 8.10 6.08 -1.10
C LEU A 11 7.23 6.89 -0.12
N GLY A 12 6.74 6.24 0.95
CA GLY A 12 5.77 6.85 1.87
C GLY A 12 4.33 6.86 1.31
N PRO A 13 3.37 7.40 2.07
CA PRO A 13 1.93 7.24 1.77
C PRO A 13 1.38 8.18 0.69
N GLY A 14 2.18 9.08 0.13
CA GLY A 14 1.75 10.02 -0.91
C GLY A 14 2.50 11.35 -0.86
N ASP A 15 2.48 12.05 0.26
CA ASP A 15 3.30 13.25 0.44
C ASP A 15 4.78 12.87 0.55
N ALA A 16 5.62 13.46 -0.31
CA ALA A 16 7.07 13.23 -0.29
C ALA A 16 7.72 13.65 1.04
N GLY A 17 7.14 14.57 1.79
CA GLY A 17 7.57 14.95 3.14
C GLY A 17 7.44 13.80 4.17
N LEU A 18 6.66 12.77 3.85
CA LEU A 18 6.51 11.55 4.65
C LEU A 18 7.42 10.40 4.18
N MET A 19 8.22 10.59 3.15
CA MET A 19 9.29 9.68 2.81
C MET A 19 10.36 9.74 3.91
N THR A 20 10.87 8.58 4.33
CA THR A 20 11.90 8.59 5.37
C THR A 20 13.19 9.23 4.85
N ARG A 21 13.92 9.91 5.73
CA ARG A 21 15.22 10.48 5.38
C ARG A 21 16.21 9.42 4.89
N GLU A 22 16.13 8.19 5.43
CA GLU A 22 16.97 7.09 4.99
C GLU A 22 16.64 6.68 3.56
N THR A 23 15.35 6.53 3.21
CA THR A 23 14.94 6.27 1.83
C THR A 23 15.49 7.31 0.87
N TRP A 24 15.33 8.60 1.20
CA TRP A 24 15.86 9.68 0.36
C TRP A 24 17.37 9.60 0.19
N THR A 25 18.10 9.36 1.28
CA THR A 25 19.56 9.18 1.20
C THR A 25 19.97 8.00 0.30
N ARG A 26 19.20 6.89 0.34
CA ARG A 26 19.47 5.74 -0.57
C ARG A 26 19.16 6.06 -2.01
N ILE A 27 18.13 6.87 -2.29
CA ILE A 27 17.81 7.35 -3.63
C ILE A 27 18.96 8.19 -4.19
N GLU A 28 19.48 9.16 -3.43
CA GLU A 28 20.60 10.02 -3.85
C GLU A 28 21.90 9.25 -4.10
N GLN A 29 22.10 8.09 -3.49
CA GLN A 29 23.31 7.28 -3.57
C GLN A 29 23.20 6.10 -4.54
N ALA A 30 22.00 5.79 -5.02
CA ALA A 30 21.79 4.61 -5.85
C ALA A 30 22.28 4.83 -7.29
N GLU A 31 22.93 3.81 -7.84
CA GLU A 31 23.35 3.78 -9.24
C GLU A 31 22.23 3.28 -10.17
N GLN A 32 21.35 2.42 -9.65
CA GLN A 32 20.21 1.87 -10.37
C GLN A 32 18.97 1.94 -9.48
N ILE A 33 17.92 2.57 -9.99
CA ILE A 33 16.65 2.74 -9.30
C ILE A 33 15.53 2.19 -10.19
N VAL A 34 14.68 1.36 -9.59
CA VAL A 34 13.48 0.87 -10.25
C VAL A 34 12.27 1.08 -9.33
N LEU A 35 11.22 1.68 -9.83
CA LEU A 35 9.96 1.86 -9.14
C LEU A 35 9.00 0.71 -9.48
N ARG A 36 8.24 0.25 -8.50
CA ARG A 36 7.10 -0.66 -8.76
C ARG A 36 6.10 0.00 -9.72
N THR A 37 5.82 1.28 -9.49
CA THR A 37 5.04 2.15 -10.35
C THR A 37 5.46 3.60 -10.16
N HIS A 38 5.44 4.38 -11.22
CA HIS A 38 5.60 5.83 -11.15
C HIS A 38 4.27 6.55 -10.87
N ILE A 39 3.14 5.83 -11.00
CA ILE A 39 1.81 6.35 -10.70
C ILE A 39 1.63 6.39 -9.17
N HIS A 40 2.45 7.19 -8.52
CA HIS A 40 2.41 7.43 -7.08
C HIS A 40 2.82 8.88 -6.81
N PRO A 41 2.08 9.65 -5.98
CA PRO A 41 2.34 11.08 -5.80
C PRO A 41 3.77 11.40 -5.37
N SER A 42 4.39 10.58 -4.53
CA SER A 42 5.79 10.80 -4.09
C SER A 42 6.82 10.62 -5.22
N ALA A 43 6.48 10.01 -6.36
CA ALA A 43 7.41 9.87 -7.48
C ALA A 43 7.74 11.25 -8.11
N GLU A 44 6.81 12.22 -8.05
CA GLU A 44 7.05 13.60 -8.50
C GLU A 44 8.25 14.26 -7.81
N ALA A 45 8.56 13.85 -6.59
CA ALA A 45 9.74 14.37 -5.88
C ALA A 45 11.05 13.89 -6.52
N LEU A 46 11.08 12.68 -7.09
CA LEU A 46 12.24 12.16 -7.82
C LEU A 46 12.39 12.92 -9.15
N ASP A 47 11.29 13.16 -9.87
CA ASP A 47 11.28 13.93 -11.11
C ASP A 47 11.78 15.37 -10.88
N THR A 48 11.30 16.00 -9.81
CA THR A 48 11.71 17.36 -9.41
C THR A 48 13.21 17.43 -9.06
N ALA A 49 13.74 16.37 -8.45
CA ALA A 49 15.16 16.26 -8.10
C ALA A 49 16.02 15.76 -9.28
N HIS A 50 15.43 15.52 -10.45
CA HIS A 50 16.11 15.00 -11.65
C HIS A 50 16.84 13.66 -11.39
N ILE A 51 16.20 12.78 -10.60
CA ILE A 51 16.68 11.43 -10.34
C ILE A 51 16.23 10.51 -11.47
N ASP A 52 17.16 9.86 -12.14
CA ASP A 52 16.86 8.87 -13.16
C ASP A 52 16.39 7.55 -12.55
N TYR A 53 15.28 7.02 -13.05
CA TYR A 53 14.75 5.72 -12.64
C TYR A 53 14.01 5.02 -13.77
N GLU A 54 13.85 3.70 -13.65
CA GLU A 54 12.94 2.90 -14.46
C GLU A 54 11.68 2.57 -13.65
N SER A 55 10.61 2.12 -14.32
CA SER A 55 9.40 1.64 -13.64
C SER A 55 8.84 0.39 -14.29
N TYR A 56 8.07 -0.38 -13.52
CA TYR A 56 7.38 -1.57 -14.04
C TYR A 56 5.99 -1.26 -14.61
N ASP A 57 5.60 -0.01 -14.81
CA ASP A 57 4.28 0.36 -15.34
C ASP A 57 3.98 -0.29 -16.69
N GLY A 58 4.99 -0.43 -17.56
CA GLY A 58 4.84 -1.13 -18.82
C GLY A 58 4.52 -2.63 -18.72
N LEU A 59 4.73 -3.26 -17.57
CA LEU A 59 4.31 -4.65 -17.31
C LEU A 59 2.82 -4.73 -16.91
N TYR A 60 2.30 -3.71 -16.22
CA TYR A 60 0.89 -3.64 -15.84
C TYR A 60 -0.03 -3.64 -17.07
N GLU A 61 0.39 -3.00 -18.17
CA GLU A 61 -0.39 -2.97 -19.41
C GLU A 61 -0.43 -4.31 -20.15
N LYS A 62 0.53 -5.19 -19.90
CA LYS A 62 0.75 -6.44 -20.66
C LYS A 62 0.29 -7.69 -19.94
N THR A 63 0.02 -7.60 -18.64
CA THR A 63 -0.22 -8.78 -17.80
C THR A 63 -1.68 -8.80 -17.36
N ALA A 64 -2.33 -9.95 -17.53
CA ALA A 64 -3.76 -10.08 -17.30
C ALA A 64 -4.13 -10.26 -15.81
N ASP A 65 -3.20 -10.70 -14.96
CA ASP A 65 -3.42 -10.91 -13.53
C ASP A 65 -2.23 -10.42 -12.70
N PHE A 66 -2.51 -10.02 -11.47
CA PHE A 66 -1.53 -9.43 -10.57
C PHE A 66 -0.48 -10.42 -10.06
N GLU A 67 -0.81 -11.70 -9.86
CA GLU A 67 0.18 -12.67 -9.35
C GLU A 67 1.25 -12.95 -10.40
N THR A 68 0.88 -13.13 -11.66
CA THR A 68 1.82 -13.25 -12.78
C THR A 68 2.68 -12.00 -12.94
N LEU A 69 2.08 -10.81 -12.81
CA LEU A 69 2.79 -9.54 -12.86
C LEU A 69 3.85 -9.45 -11.75
N TYR A 70 3.46 -9.71 -10.51
CA TYR A 70 4.37 -9.60 -9.36
C TYR A 70 5.50 -10.64 -9.43
N ALA A 71 5.23 -11.85 -9.90
CA ALA A 71 6.25 -12.86 -10.14
C ALA A 71 7.26 -12.42 -11.21
N ALA A 72 6.79 -11.77 -12.30
CA ALA A 72 7.67 -11.22 -13.34
C ALA A 72 8.56 -10.09 -12.80
N ILE A 73 8.02 -9.18 -12.00
CA ILE A 73 8.79 -8.11 -11.33
C ILE A 73 9.89 -8.73 -10.46
N VAL A 74 9.56 -9.70 -9.63
CA VAL A 74 10.52 -10.36 -8.73
C VAL A 74 11.63 -11.06 -9.53
N THR A 75 11.28 -11.76 -10.60
CA THR A 75 12.25 -12.43 -11.48
C THR A 75 13.23 -11.43 -12.10
N ASP A 76 12.72 -10.28 -12.57
CA ASP A 76 13.57 -9.23 -13.15
C ASP A 76 14.49 -8.60 -12.09
N LEU A 77 13.98 -8.28 -10.90
CA LEU A 77 14.79 -7.75 -9.79
C LEU A 77 15.92 -8.72 -9.39
N CYS A 78 15.62 -10.02 -9.27
CA CYS A 78 16.60 -11.07 -8.97
C CYS A 78 17.66 -11.19 -10.09
N THR A 79 17.30 -10.94 -11.33
CA THR A 79 18.23 -10.96 -12.46
C THR A 79 19.12 -9.71 -12.45
N ARG A 80 18.56 -8.52 -12.28
CA ARG A 80 19.30 -7.24 -12.29
C ARG A 80 20.32 -7.16 -11.18
N VAL A 81 19.98 -7.58 -9.96
CA VAL A 81 20.93 -7.52 -8.83
C VAL A 81 22.18 -8.40 -9.01
N ARG A 82 22.17 -9.30 -9.98
CA ARG A 82 23.37 -10.09 -10.32
C ARG A 82 24.46 -9.29 -11.04
N THR A 83 24.10 -8.12 -11.58
CA THR A 83 25.02 -7.26 -12.36
C THR A 83 25.38 -5.95 -11.65
N GLY A 84 24.68 -5.58 -10.58
CA GLY A 84 24.95 -4.34 -9.82
C GLY A 84 24.03 -4.22 -8.60
N ASN A 85 24.35 -3.25 -7.72
CA ASN A 85 23.45 -2.86 -6.65
C ASN A 85 22.17 -2.25 -7.24
N LEU A 86 21.03 -2.58 -6.65
CA LEU A 86 19.74 -2.15 -7.15
C LEU A 86 18.90 -1.60 -5.99
N LEU A 87 18.30 -0.43 -6.17
CA LEU A 87 17.29 0.13 -5.29
C LEU A 87 15.90 -0.06 -5.92
N TYR A 88 15.05 -0.82 -5.26
CA TYR A 88 13.66 -1.02 -5.62
C TYR A 88 12.74 -0.19 -4.73
N LEU A 89 11.96 0.71 -5.34
CA LEU A 89 11.08 1.63 -4.64
C LEU A 89 9.61 1.20 -4.81
N VAL A 90 8.90 1.14 -3.69
CA VAL A 90 7.48 0.75 -3.66
C VAL A 90 6.63 1.86 -3.05
N PRO A 91 5.35 2.01 -3.45
CA PRO A 91 4.39 2.87 -2.78
C PRO A 91 4.26 2.54 -1.29
N GLY A 92 4.05 3.53 -0.45
CA GLY A 92 3.85 3.34 0.99
C GLY A 92 5.06 2.77 1.70
N SER A 93 4.82 1.76 2.53
CA SER A 93 5.81 1.00 3.28
C SER A 93 6.03 -0.38 2.67
N PRO A 94 7.27 -0.86 2.53
CA PRO A 94 7.56 -2.23 2.07
C PRO A 94 6.98 -3.34 2.96
N HIS A 95 6.53 -2.97 4.16
CA HIS A 95 6.04 -3.91 5.16
C HIS A 95 4.51 -3.97 5.28
N VAL A 96 3.78 -3.12 4.54
CA VAL A 96 2.31 -3.02 4.65
C VAL A 96 1.68 -3.18 3.27
N ALA A 97 0.90 -4.25 3.10
CA ALA A 97 0.14 -4.55 1.89
C ALA A 97 0.96 -4.55 0.57
N GLU A 98 2.25 -4.94 0.64
CA GLU A 98 3.15 -4.94 -0.51
C GLU A 98 3.50 -6.39 -0.93
N ARG A 99 2.71 -6.91 -1.87
CA ARG A 99 2.82 -8.31 -2.32
C ARG A 99 4.15 -8.62 -2.99
N THR A 100 4.70 -7.70 -3.79
CA THR A 100 5.99 -7.94 -4.47
C THR A 100 7.12 -8.14 -3.47
N VAL A 101 7.10 -7.43 -2.34
CA VAL A 101 8.11 -7.57 -1.29
C VAL A 101 8.01 -8.91 -0.57
N GLN A 102 6.80 -9.43 -0.37
CA GLN A 102 6.60 -10.77 0.21
C GLN A 102 7.21 -11.84 -0.70
N LEU A 103 6.90 -11.81 -2.00
CA LEU A 103 7.46 -12.73 -2.98
C LEU A 103 8.98 -12.58 -3.10
N LEU A 104 9.49 -11.35 -3.06
CA LEU A 104 10.92 -11.07 -3.15
C LEU A 104 11.70 -11.64 -1.95
N ARG A 105 11.14 -11.64 -0.74
CA ARG A 105 11.76 -12.30 0.44
C ARG A 105 12.00 -13.77 0.17
N THR A 106 10.98 -14.49 -0.31
CA THR A 106 11.08 -15.92 -0.63
C THR A 106 12.12 -16.17 -1.72
N ALA A 107 12.04 -15.43 -2.83
CA ALA A 107 12.98 -15.57 -3.94
C ALA A 107 14.44 -15.24 -3.53
N ALA A 108 14.64 -14.24 -2.68
CA ALA A 108 15.98 -13.87 -2.21
C ALA A 108 16.60 -14.95 -1.32
N GLU A 109 15.81 -15.64 -0.50
CA GLU A 109 16.28 -16.79 0.29
C GLU A 109 16.64 -17.97 -0.62
N GLU A 110 15.78 -18.32 -1.59
CA GLU A 110 16.00 -19.45 -2.51
C GLU A 110 17.22 -19.23 -3.42
N GLU A 111 17.44 -18.00 -3.89
CA GLU A 111 18.52 -17.64 -4.82
C GLU A 111 19.78 -17.11 -4.14
N ALA A 112 19.83 -17.06 -2.81
CA ALA A 112 20.90 -16.51 -1.99
C ALA A 112 21.28 -15.06 -2.37
N ILE A 113 20.27 -14.23 -2.63
CA ILE A 113 20.43 -12.80 -2.93
C ILE A 113 20.56 -12.00 -1.64
N SER A 114 21.50 -11.06 -1.59
CA SER A 114 21.62 -10.10 -0.48
C SER A 114 20.48 -9.09 -0.56
N LEU A 115 19.45 -9.27 0.27
CA LEU A 115 18.26 -8.44 0.34
C LEU A 115 18.27 -7.58 1.61
N GLU A 116 18.08 -6.27 1.46
CA GLU A 116 17.86 -5.32 2.54
C GLU A 116 16.49 -4.65 2.33
N ILE A 117 15.62 -4.64 3.35
CA ILE A 117 14.32 -3.99 3.27
C ILE A 117 14.27 -2.92 4.36
N LEU A 118 14.19 -1.66 3.94
CA LEU A 118 14.19 -0.52 4.86
C LEU A 118 12.81 -0.35 5.51
N PRO A 119 12.75 0.11 6.76
CA PRO A 119 11.49 0.58 7.34
C PRO A 119 10.99 1.81 6.57
N GLY A 120 9.67 1.90 6.40
CA GLY A 120 9.05 3.00 5.68
C GLY A 120 7.73 3.40 6.31
N MET A 121 7.33 4.66 6.11
CA MET A 121 6.03 5.15 6.55
C MET A 121 4.93 4.61 5.63
N SER A 122 3.86 4.11 6.22
CA SER A 122 2.69 3.62 5.50
C SER A 122 1.54 4.64 5.58
N PHE A 123 0.44 4.36 4.87
CA PHE A 123 -0.80 5.13 5.00
C PHE A 123 -1.44 5.03 6.41
N LEU A 124 -1.00 4.10 7.25
CA LEU A 124 -1.53 3.91 8.60
C LEU A 124 -1.27 5.10 9.51
N ASP A 125 -0.08 5.68 9.47
CA ASP A 125 0.26 6.84 10.30
C ASP A 125 -0.61 8.07 9.96
N PRO A 126 -0.77 8.47 8.69
CA PRO A 126 -1.74 9.50 8.31
C PRO A 126 -3.18 9.14 8.66
N LEU A 127 -3.57 7.86 8.57
CA LEU A 127 -4.91 7.41 8.93
C LEU A 127 -5.15 7.61 10.43
N PHE A 128 -4.24 7.16 11.30
CA PHE A 128 -4.37 7.33 12.75
C PHE A 128 -4.51 8.80 13.13
N ALA A 129 -3.72 9.66 12.49
CA ALA A 129 -3.80 11.10 12.70
C ALA A 129 -5.15 11.68 12.21
N ALA A 130 -5.66 11.22 11.06
CA ALA A 130 -6.88 11.72 10.46
C ALA A 130 -8.15 11.32 11.23
N VAL A 131 -8.20 10.10 11.77
CA VAL A 131 -9.36 9.60 12.53
C VAL A 131 -9.20 9.77 14.05
N GLY A 132 -8.01 10.12 14.52
CA GLY A 132 -7.74 10.39 15.95
C GLY A 132 -7.74 9.13 16.81
N ILE A 133 -7.21 8.01 16.32
CA ILE A 133 -7.14 6.73 17.04
C ILE A 133 -5.71 6.38 17.46
N ASP A 134 -5.62 5.64 18.56
CA ASP A 134 -4.42 4.91 18.99
C ASP A 134 -4.68 3.40 18.80
N PRO A 135 -3.94 2.70 17.93
CA PRO A 135 -4.18 1.29 17.64
C PRO A 135 -3.81 0.34 18.78
N VAL A 136 -3.32 0.83 19.92
CA VAL A 136 -2.91 0.01 21.08
C VAL A 136 -4.04 -0.87 21.64
N ASN A 137 -5.31 -0.46 21.46
CA ASN A 137 -6.48 -1.20 21.92
C ASN A 137 -6.90 -2.34 20.99
N GLY A 138 -6.19 -2.54 19.91
CA GLY A 138 -6.45 -3.57 18.90
C GLY A 138 -6.93 -2.98 17.57
N LEU A 139 -6.37 -3.48 16.49
CA LEU A 139 -6.67 -3.05 15.13
C LEU A 139 -6.50 -4.23 14.18
N SER A 140 -7.45 -4.42 13.28
CA SER A 140 -7.31 -5.30 12.12
C SER A 140 -7.08 -4.48 10.85
N ILE A 141 -6.17 -4.95 10.00
CA ILE A 141 -5.97 -4.42 8.65
C ILE A 141 -6.34 -5.54 7.70
N LEU A 142 -7.38 -5.34 6.92
CA LEU A 142 -8.00 -6.37 6.09
C LEU A 142 -8.01 -5.91 4.62
N ASP A 143 -7.92 -6.89 3.73
CA ASP A 143 -8.12 -6.69 2.31
C ASP A 143 -9.62 -6.82 1.99
N ALA A 144 -10.23 -5.78 1.43
CA ALA A 144 -11.64 -5.77 1.05
C ALA A 144 -12.00 -6.84 -0.01
N LEU A 145 -11.00 -7.35 -0.74
CA LEU A 145 -11.19 -8.42 -1.72
C LEU A 145 -11.17 -9.82 -1.09
N ASN A 146 -10.83 -9.94 0.19
CA ASN A 146 -10.83 -11.21 0.90
C ASN A 146 -12.17 -11.40 1.62
N GLU A 147 -13.15 -11.96 0.91
CA GLU A 147 -14.51 -12.20 1.40
C GLU A 147 -14.55 -12.98 2.72
N GLU A 148 -13.69 -13.97 2.90
CA GLU A 148 -13.63 -14.78 4.12
C GLU A 148 -13.29 -13.93 5.36
N GLN A 149 -12.33 -13.00 5.22
CA GLN A 149 -11.96 -12.11 6.30
C GLN A 149 -13.01 -11.01 6.56
N VAL A 150 -13.61 -10.49 5.49
CA VAL A 150 -14.63 -9.42 5.58
C VAL A 150 -15.95 -9.94 6.18
N SER A 151 -16.35 -11.17 5.86
CA SER A 151 -17.57 -11.79 6.37
C SER A 151 -17.50 -12.18 7.85
N ALA A 152 -16.32 -12.14 8.46
CA ALA A 152 -16.17 -12.44 9.87
C ALA A 152 -16.67 -11.26 10.75
N PRO A 153 -17.40 -11.54 11.85
CA PRO A 153 -17.81 -10.48 12.77
C PRO A 153 -16.61 -9.69 13.31
N LEU A 154 -16.69 -8.37 13.27
CA LEU A 154 -15.64 -7.50 13.79
C LEU A 154 -15.52 -7.65 15.32
N ARG A 155 -14.29 -7.65 15.82
CA ARG A 155 -13.99 -7.75 17.26
C ARG A 155 -13.13 -6.58 17.77
N GLN A 156 -12.71 -5.73 16.88
CA GLN A 156 -11.87 -4.55 17.13
C GLN A 156 -12.01 -3.59 15.95
N ASP A 157 -11.42 -2.41 16.06
CA ASP A 157 -11.34 -1.47 14.93
C ASP A 157 -10.76 -2.14 13.70
N CYS A 158 -11.32 -1.83 12.53
CA CYS A 158 -10.89 -2.43 11.27
C CYS A 158 -10.59 -1.38 10.21
N ILE A 159 -9.49 -1.58 9.51
CA ILE A 159 -9.11 -0.85 8.30
C ILE A 159 -9.28 -1.80 7.12
N PHE A 160 -10.05 -1.39 6.12
CA PHE A 160 -10.21 -2.10 4.86
C PHE A 160 -9.43 -1.39 3.77
N THR A 161 -8.45 -2.09 3.21
CA THR A 161 -7.64 -1.67 2.06
C THR A 161 -8.24 -2.19 0.76
N GLN A 162 -7.69 -1.79 -0.40
CA GLN A 162 -8.09 -2.22 -1.74
C GLN A 162 -9.53 -1.79 -2.14
N VAL A 163 -10.08 -0.73 -1.56
CA VAL A 163 -11.41 -0.20 -1.89
C VAL A 163 -11.32 0.81 -3.03
N TYR A 164 -10.82 0.39 -4.20
CA TYR A 164 -10.50 1.28 -5.31
C TYR A 164 -11.63 1.47 -6.33
N SER A 165 -12.83 0.95 -6.06
CA SER A 165 -14.00 1.14 -6.92
C SER A 165 -15.31 1.08 -6.15
N ARG A 166 -16.36 1.68 -6.73
CA ARG A 166 -17.72 1.58 -6.17
C ARG A 166 -18.24 0.13 -6.08
N ALA A 167 -17.85 -0.73 -6.99
CA ALA A 167 -18.25 -2.14 -6.96
C ALA A 167 -17.69 -2.82 -5.70
N ILE A 168 -16.38 -2.68 -5.45
CA ILE A 168 -15.73 -3.23 -4.24
C ILE A 168 -16.33 -2.60 -2.97
N ALA A 169 -16.59 -1.30 -2.96
CA ALA A 169 -17.23 -0.64 -1.83
C ALA A 169 -18.66 -1.16 -1.58
N SER A 170 -19.40 -1.50 -2.64
CA SER A 170 -20.73 -2.12 -2.53
C SER A 170 -20.64 -3.52 -1.96
N ASP A 171 -19.72 -4.35 -2.43
CA ASP A 171 -19.53 -5.71 -1.93
C ASP A 171 -19.09 -5.69 -0.45
N LEU A 172 -18.10 -4.87 -0.11
CA LEU A 172 -17.66 -4.63 1.27
C LEU A 172 -18.83 -4.20 2.16
N LYS A 173 -19.62 -3.22 1.71
CA LYS A 173 -20.80 -2.73 2.43
C LYS A 173 -21.79 -3.86 2.72
N LEU A 174 -22.14 -4.67 1.72
CA LEU A 174 -23.10 -5.75 1.87
C LEU A 174 -22.63 -6.81 2.86
N LEU A 175 -21.35 -7.21 2.80
CA LEU A 175 -20.76 -8.15 3.75
C LEU A 175 -20.75 -7.59 5.19
N LEU A 176 -20.37 -6.34 5.37
CA LEU A 176 -20.37 -5.70 6.69
C LEU A 176 -21.80 -5.56 7.26
N MET A 177 -22.81 -5.31 6.44
CA MET A 177 -24.21 -5.19 6.86
C MET A 177 -24.82 -6.53 7.34
N GLU A 178 -24.16 -7.66 7.11
CA GLU A 178 -24.57 -8.94 7.72
C GLU A 178 -24.37 -8.93 9.26
N HIS A 179 -23.47 -8.08 9.77
CA HIS A 179 -23.07 -8.04 11.19
C HIS A 179 -23.16 -6.65 11.82
N LEU A 180 -23.30 -5.61 11.03
CA LEU A 180 -23.38 -4.21 11.46
C LEU A 180 -24.70 -3.58 11.01
N SER A 181 -25.15 -2.58 11.78
CA SER A 181 -26.26 -1.73 11.35
C SER A 181 -25.89 -0.97 10.07
N ASP A 182 -26.85 -0.79 9.17
CA ASP A 182 -26.73 0.09 8.01
C ASP A 182 -26.43 1.54 8.39
N MET A 183 -26.79 1.95 9.61
CA MET A 183 -26.51 3.27 10.20
C MET A 183 -25.17 3.32 10.95
N GLN A 184 -24.40 2.22 11.01
CA GLN A 184 -23.07 2.23 11.60
C GLN A 184 -22.22 3.32 10.93
N GLU A 185 -21.64 4.20 11.71
CA GLU A 185 -20.74 5.23 11.18
C GLU A 185 -19.38 4.60 10.84
N VAL A 186 -18.93 4.87 9.63
CA VAL A 186 -17.63 4.46 9.09
C VAL A 186 -16.90 5.68 8.53
N TYR A 187 -15.61 5.59 8.36
CA TYR A 187 -14.83 6.65 7.74
C TYR A 187 -14.43 6.26 6.33
N TYR A 188 -14.82 7.09 5.39
CA TYR A 188 -14.28 7.10 4.05
C TYR A 188 -13.06 7.99 4.02
N LEU A 189 -11.91 7.43 3.67
CA LEU A 189 -10.60 8.07 3.68
C LEU A 189 -10.01 7.99 2.27
N HIS A 190 -9.72 9.13 1.69
CA HIS A 190 -9.20 9.21 0.33
C HIS A 190 -8.06 10.21 0.27
N HIS A 191 -6.98 9.89 -0.45
CA HIS A 191 -5.81 10.72 -0.63
C HIS A 191 -5.20 11.24 0.69
N LEU A 192 -5.12 10.36 1.68
CA LEU A 192 -4.50 10.70 2.97
C LEU A 192 -3.10 11.28 2.76
N SER A 193 -2.80 12.35 3.49
CA SER A 193 -1.55 13.13 3.40
C SER A 193 -1.37 13.98 2.13
N LEU A 194 -2.30 13.98 1.20
CA LEU A 194 -2.24 14.81 -0.01
C LEU A 194 -3.07 16.10 0.15
N PRO A 195 -2.81 17.14 -0.69
CA PRO A 195 -3.53 18.40 -0.60
C PRO A 195 -5.05 18.31 -0.78
N ASP A 196 -5.53 17.31 -1.50
CA ASP A 196 -6.93 17.01 -1.77
C ASP A 196 -7.50 15.91 -0.86
N GLN A 197 -6.85 15.66 0.28
CA GLN A 197 -7.28 14.70 1.29
C GLN A 197 -8.75 14.86 1.64
N GLN A 198 -9.45 13.73 1.67
CA GLN A 198 -10.83 13.65 2.14
C GLN A 198 -10.94 12.67 3.31
N VAL A 199 -11.54 13.16 4.40
CA VAL A 199 -11.89 12.38 5.58
C VAL A 199 -13.36 12.62 5.84
N ARG A 200 -14.20 11.62 5.57
CA ARG A 200 -15.66 11.72 5.71
C ARG A 200 -16.15 10.64 6.67
N ARG A 201 -16.94 11.04 7.64
CA ARG A 201 -17.68 10.15 8.51
C ARG A 201 -19.09 9.98 7.92
N ILE A 202 -19.43 8.79 7.54
CA ILE A 202 -20.66 8.47 6.81
C ILE A 202 -21.34 7.23 7.41
N PRO A 203 -22.65 7.07 7.27
CA PRO A 203 -23.31 5.81 7.58
C PRO A 203 -22.91 4.73 6.56
N LEU A 204 -22.82 3.47 7.00
CA LEU A 204 -22.35 2.34 6.19
C LEU A 204 -23.15 2.19 4.89
N PHE A 205 -24.47 2.45 4.89
CA PHE A 205 -25.30 2.35 3.68
C PHE A 205 -24.93 3.34 2.57
N GLU A 206 -24.15 4.39 2.87
CA GLU A 206 -23.67 5.38 1.89
C GLU A 206 -22.29 5.06 1.34
N LEU A 207 -21.66 3.97 1.76
CA LEU A 207 -20.25 3.69 1.42
C LEU A 207 -20.02 3.64 -0.10
N ASP A 208 -20.86 2.97 -0.86
CA ASP A 208 -20.74 2.84 -2.32
C ASP A 208 -21.24 4.06 -3.11
N ARG A 209 -21.71 5.10 -2.41
CA ARG A 209 -22.18 6.35 -3.03
C ARG A 209 -21.12 7.43 -3.07
N GLN A 210 -19.94 7.14 -2.50
CA GLN A 210 -18.84 8.10 -2.50
C GLN A 210 -18.24 8.24 -3.90
N ASP A 211 -17.83 9.47 -4.22
CA ASP A 211 -17.15 9.77 -5.48
C ASP A 211 -15.62 9.56 -5.34
N ASN A 212 -14.94 9.44 -6.47
CA ASN A 212 -13.48 9.44 -6.57
C ASN A 212 -12.76 8.28 -5.84
N MET A 213 -13.34 7.07 -5.86
CA MET A 213 -12.65 5.89 -5.34
C MET A 213 -11.52 5.46 -6.27
N ASP A 214 -10.33 5.32 -5.72
CA ASP A 214 -9.14 4.81 -6.40
C ASP A 214 -8.25 4.01 -5.44
N HIS A 215 -7.06 3.65 -5.87
CA HIS A 215 -6.09 2.87 -5.09
C HIS A 215 -5.55 3.56 -3.83
N LEU A 216 -5.87 4.85 -3.62
CA LEU A 216 -5.57 5.60 -2.40
C LEU A 216 -6.80 5.76 -1.49
N THR A 217 -7.83 4.93 -1.70
CA THR A 217 -9.03 4.88 -0.87
C THR A 217 -8.91 3.80 0.20
N THR A 218 -9.26 4.15 1.43
CA THR A 218 -9.25 3.25 2.59
C THR A 218 -10.51 3.49 3.42
N ILE A 219 -11.09 2.44 3.97
CA ILE A 219 -12.25 2.52 4.85
C ILE A 219 -11.84 2.14 6.26
N PHE A 220 -12.17 2.96 7.24
CA PHE A 220 -12.01 2.65 8.65
C PHE A 220 -13.38 2.43 9.29
N VAL A 221 -13.54 1.31 9.97
CA VAL A 221 -14.75 0.92 10.70
C VAL A 221 -14.43 0.85 12.17
N PRO A 222 -14.89 1.81 12.99
CA PRO A 222 -14.71 1.76 14.43
C PRO A 222 -15.55 0.62 15.02
N TYR A 223 -14.92 -0.14 15.91
CA TYR A 223 -15.61 -1.19 16.66
C TYR A 223 -16.46 -0.59 17.77
N SER A 224 -17.72 -0.93 17.79
CA SER A 224 -18.61 -0.62 18.92
C SER A 224 -19.11 -1.93 19.53
N PRO A 225 -18.74 -2.24 20.78
CA PRO A 225 -19.15 -3.48 21.44
C PRO A 225 -20.63 -3.51 21.85
N PHE A 226 -21.39 -2.43 21.57
CA PHE A 226 -22.78 -2.26 22.01
C PHE A 226 -23.76 -2.20 20.83
N PHE A 227 -23.93 -3.33 20.14
CA PHE A 227 -25.12 -3.60 19.34
C PHE A 227 -25.49 -5.08 19.48
#